data_fb929a6cee3fae4f6e617c3be3eab886
#
_entry.id   fb929a6cee3fae4f6e617c3be3eab886
#
_cell.length_a   1.000
_cell.length_b   1.000
_cell.length_c   1.000
_cell.angle_alpha   90.00
_cell.angle_beta   90.00
_cell.angle_gamma   90.00
#
_symmetry.space_group_name_H-M   'P 1'
#
loop_
_entity.id
_entity.type
_entity.pdbx_description
1 polymer ?
#
loop_
_entity_poly.entity_id
_entity_poly.type
_entity_poly.pdbx_seq_one_letter_code
_entity_poly.pdbx_strand_id
1 'polypeptide(L)'
;VAKGEKRRWAEMMEGYFQQERNIKLVVQLVDMRHKPSEDDYIMMRFLQDAGLPFIVAATKSDKLNKTQYKERSEALREELAEFGEDLVIIPFSSEKGDGVDALKQQIEAVL
;
A
#
# COMPACT_ATOMS: atom_id res chain seq x y z
N VAL A 1 -18.13 1.61 3.38
CA VAL A 1 -18.39 0.32 2.74
C VAL A 1 -18.88 -0.68 3.77
N ALA A 2 -19.95 -1.38 3.47
CA ALA A 2 -20.52 -2.37 4.38
C ALA A 2 -19.57 -3.56 4.55
N LYS A 3 -19.57 -4.13 5.76
CA LYS A 3 -18.70 -5.27 6.07
C LYS A 3 -18.86 -6.44 5.10
N GLY A 4 -20.08 -6.68 4.62
CA GLY A 4 -20.36 -7.76 3.67
C GLY A 4 -19.66 -7.56 2.33
N GLU A 5 -19.57 -6.33 1.85
CA GLU A 5 -18.87 -6.02 0.60
C GLU A 5 -17.37 -6.22 0.74
N LYS A 6 -16.80 -5.84 1.87
CA LYS A 6 -15.37 -6.01 2.14
C LYS A 6 -14.99 -7.49 2.18
N ARG A 7 -15.81 -8.30 2.83
CA ARG A 7 -15.60 -9.75 2.89
C ARG A 7 -15.69 -10.37 1.50
N ARG A 8 -16.67 -9.95 0.69
CA ARG A 8 -16.84 -10.43 -0.67
C ARG A 8 -15.62 -10.08 -1.51
N TRP A 9 -15.13 -8.84 -1.36
CA TRP A 9 -13.95 -8.40 -2.10
C TRP A 9 -12.72 -9.21 -1.72
N ALA A 10 -12.51 -9.46 -0.41
CA ALA A 10 -11.40 -10.28 0.06
C ALA A 10 -11.47 -11.71 -0.47
N GLU A 11 -12.67 -12.30 -0.50
CA GLU A 11 -12.88 -13.63 -1.07
C GLU A 11 -12.56 -13.67 -2.56
N MET A 12 -12.94 -12.65 -3.31
CA MET A 12 -12.62 -12.53 -4.73
C MET A 12 -11.11 -12.43 -4.94
N MET A 13 -10.43 -11.62 -4.15
CA MET A 13 -8.98 -11.46 -4.25
C MET A 13 -8.26 -12.75 -3.86
N GLU A 14 -8.73 -13.45 -2.85
CA GLU A 14 -8.16 -14.73 -2.46
C GLU A 14 -8.28 -15.75 -3.60
N GLY A 15 -9.44 -15.84 -4.22
CA GLY A 15 -9.65 -16.71 -5.38
C GLY A 15 -8.74 -16.35 -6.54
N TYR A 16 -8.55 -15.06 -6.80
CA TYR A 16 -7.66 -14.57 -7.84
C TYR A 16 -6.21 -15.03 -7.57
N PHE A 17 -5.73 -14.87 -6.34
CA PHE A 17 -4.36 -15.24 -6.00
C PHE A 17 -4.14 -16.76 -6.01
N GLN A 18 -5.18 -17.55 -5.77
CA GLN A 18 -5.09 -19.00 -5.80
C GLN A 18 -5.03 -19.59 -7.22
N GLN A 19 -5.29 -18.79 -8.23
CA GLN A 19 -5.32 -19.26 -9.64
C GLN A 19 -3.92 -19.27 -10.27
N GLU A 20 -2.92 -19.70 -9.60
CA GLU A 20 -1.55 -19.86 -10.14
C GLU A 20 -1.06 -18.68 -10.98
N ARG A 21 -1.44 -17.47 -10.61
CA ARG A 21 -0.96 -16.29 -11.31
C ARG A 21 0.41 -15.92 -10.79
N ASN A 22 1.28 -15.57 -11.71
CA ASN A 22 2.65 -15.18 -11.37
C ASN A 22 2.68 -13.72 -10.92
N ILE A 23 2.15 -13.48 -9.73
CA ILE A 23 2.10 -12.13 -9.14
C ILE A 23 3.48 -11.81 -8.57
N LYS A 24 4.12 -10.81 -9.14
CA LYS A 24 5.47 -10.41 -8.75
C LYS A 24 5.50 -9.26 -7.74
N LEU A 25 4.46 -8.44 -7.72
CA LEU A 25 4.38 -7.29 -6.82
C LEU A 25 2.94 -6.80 -6.71
N VAL A 26 2.56 -6.43 -5.50
CA VAL A 26 1.27 -5.78 -5.23
C VAL A 26 1.56 -4.38 -4.70
N VAL A 27 0.83 -3.39 -5.20
CA VAL A 27 0.93 -2.01 -4.73
C VAL A 27 -0.31 -1.71 -3.90
N GLN A 28 -0.11 -1.49 -2.61
CA GLN A 28 -1.18 -1.14 -1.68
C GLN A 28 -1.29 0.38 -1.60
N LEU A 29 -2.44 0.93 -1.95
CA LEU A 29 -2.67 2.37 -1.88
C LEU A 29 -3.24 2.75 -0.51
N VAL A 30 -2.62 3.73 0.14
CA VAL A 30 -3.14 4.32 1.37
C VAL A 30 -3.12 5.84 1.23
N ASP A 31 -4.06 6.52 1.89
CA ASP A 31 -4.09 7.98 1.88
C ASP A 31 -3.07 8.48 2.90
N MET A 32 -2.05 9.20 2.45
CA MET A 32 -0.96 9.67 3.30
C MET A 32 -1.43 10.59 4.43
N ARG A 33 -2.55 11.28 4.26
CA ARG A 33 -3.07 12.25 5.23
C ARG A 33 -3.56 11.62 6.53
N HIS A 34 -3.84 10.31 6.52
CA HIS A 34 -4.47 9.62 7.62
C HIS A 34 -3.76 8.32 7.97
N LYS A 35 -4.01 7.82 9.17
CA LYS A 35 -3.61 6.48 9.52
C LYS A 35 -4.31 5.49 8.57
N PRO A 36 -3.62 4.43 8.10
CA PRO A 36 -4.27 3.42 7.27
C PRO A 36 -5.53 2.87 7.94
N SER A 37 -6.55 2.59 7.13
CA SER A 37 -7.81 2.06 7.65
C SER A 37 -7.65 0.61 8.10
N GLU A 38 -8.62 0.13 8.86
CA GLU A 38 -8.65 -1.29 9.26
C GLU A 38 -8.59 -2.20 8.04
N ASP A 39 -9.29 -1.83 6.97
CA ASP A 39 -9.27 -2.60 5.71
C ASP A 39 -7.90 -2.64 5.08
N ASP A 40 -7.17 -1.55 5.13
CA ASP A 40 -5.80 -1.50 4.62
C ASP A 40 -4.92 -2.49 5.38
N TYR A 41 -5.05 -2.53 6.70
CA TYR A 41 -4.31 -3.49 7.52
C TYR A 41 -4.71 -4.94 7.21
N ILE A 42 -6.00 -5.20 7.05
CA ILE A 42 -6.50 -6.54 6.71
C ILE A 42 -5.90 -7.00 5.38
N MET A 43 -5.92 -6.14 4.37
CA MET A 43 -5.36 -6.49 3.07
C MET A 43 -3.86 -6.75 3.14
N MET A 44 -3.11 -5.88 3.82
CA MET A 44 -1.68 -6.05 3.95
C MET A 44 -1.30 -7.31 4.72
N ARG A 45 -2.05 -7.64 5.78
CA ARG A 45 -1.85 -8.89 6.52
C ARG A 45 -2.14 -10.10 5.66
N PHE A 46 -3.18 -10.02 4.83
CA PHE A 46 -3.49 -11.07 3.87
C PHE A 46 -2.33 -11.30 2.90
N LEU A 47 -1.80 -10.22 2.34
CA LEU A 47 -0.67 -10.29 1.41
C LEU A 47 0.57 -10.89 2.07
N GLN A 48 0.84 -10.48 3.31
CA GLN A 48 1.98 -11.01 4.07
C GLN A 48 1.82 -12.49 4.35
N ASP A 49 0.64 -12.92 4.80
CA ASP A 49 0.36 -14.33 5.10
C ASP A 49 0.41 -15.20 3.84
N ALA A 50 0.02 -14.65 2.70
CA ALA A 50 0.07 -15.37 1.43
C ALA A 50 1.48 -15.40 0.84
N GLY A 51 2.45 -14.73 1.46
CA GLY A 51 3.81 -14.67 0.94
C GLY A 51 3.97 -13.81 -0.31
N LEU A 52 3.04 -12.89 -0.54
CA LEU A 52 3.07 -12.01 -1.71
C LEU A 52 3.86 -10.74 -1.40
N PRO A 53 4.84 -10.37 -2.27
CA PRO A 53 5.56 -9.13 -2.06
C PRO A 53 4.65 -7.93 -2.32
N PHE A 54 4.71 -6.94 -1.45
CA PHE A 54 3.94 -5.72 -1.63
C PHE A 54 4.72 -4.49 -1.17
N ILE A 55 4.34 -3.36 -1.76
CA ILE A 55 4.84 -2.04 -1.36
C ILE A 55 3.63 -1.14 -1.12
N VAL A 56 3.87 -0.03 -0.44
CA VAL A 56 2.81 0.92 -0.12
C VAL A 56 3.03 2.21 -0.89
N ALA A 57 2.01 2.66 -1.61
CA ALA A 57 1.99 3.99 -2.23
C ALA A 57 1.10 4.88 -1.37
N ALA A 58 1.71 5.86 -0.70
CA ALA A 58 1.00 6.81 0.15
C ALA A 58 0.49 7.96 -0.71
N THR A 59 -0.78 7.90 -1.09
CA THR A 59 -1.39 8.83 -2.05
C THR A 59 -1.69 10.20 -1.44
N LYS A 60 -1.94 11.16 -2.31
CA LYS A 60 -2.34 12.53 -1.93
C LYS A 60 -1.28 13.28 -1.13
N SER A 61 -0.01 12.98 -1.38
CA SER A 61 1.11 13.67 -0.74
C SER A 61 1.10 15.17 -1.04
N ASP A 62 0.54 15.59 -2.19
CA ASP A 62 0.41 16.98 -2.60
C ASP A 62 -0.54 17.79 -1.72
N LYS A 63 -1.40 17.13 -0.96
CA LYS A 63 -2.37 17.80 -0.06
C LYS A 63 -1.74 18.20 1.28
N LEU A 64 -0.49 17.82 1.53
CA LEU A 64 0.22 18.11 2.78
C LEU A 64 1.22 19.25 2.58
N ASN A 65 1.32 20.13 3.59
CA ASN A 65 2.43 21.09 3.63
C ASN A 65 3.71 20.36 4.10
N LYS A 66 4.85 21.08 4.10
CA LYS A 66 6.14 20.44 4.44
C LYS A 66 6.15 19.84 5.84
N THR A 67 5.58 20.52 6.80
CA THR A 67 5.52 20.04 8.19
C THR A 67 4.66 18.79 8.29
N GLN A 68 3.47 18.83 7.72
CA GLN A 68 2.54 17.70 7.69
C GLN A 68 3.14 16.51 6.95
N TYR A 69 3.81 16.76 5.84
CA TYR A 69 4.46 15.72 5.05
C TYR A 69 5.49 14.96 5.89
N LYS A 70 6.34 15.70 6.60
CA LYS A 70 7.35 15.10 7.46
C LYS A 70 6.70 14.29 8.58
N GLU A 71 5.73 14.88 9.28
CA GLU A 71 5.02 14.23 10.38
C GLU A 71 4.32 12.95 9.91
N ARG A 72 3.63 13.02 8.78
CA ARG A 72 2.91 11.85 8.26
C ARG A 72 3.85 10.78 7.75
N SER A 73 4.97 11.16 7.13
CA SER A 73 5.97 10.18 6.68
C SER A 73 6.52 9.37 7.85
N GLU A 74 6.83 10.04 8.95
CA GLU A 74 7.33 9.38 10.16
C GLU A 74 6.24 8.53 10.82
N ALA A 75 5.04 9.09 10.96
CA ALA A 75 3.91 8.39 11.57
C ALA A 75 3.52 7.15 10.78
N LEU A 76 3.50 7.24 9.46
CA LEU A 76 3.13 6.13 8.61
C LEU A 76 4.12 4.97 8.73
N ARG A 77 5.40 5.28 8.85
CA ARG A 77 6.43 4.26 9.07
C ARG A 77 6.18 3.49 10.37
N GLU A 78 5.80 4.19 11.43
CA GLU A 78 5.46 3.58 12.71
C GLU A 78 4.13 2.80 12.63
N GLU A 79 3.14 3.37 11.96
CA GLU A 79 1.82 2.75 11.80
C GLU A 79 1.90 1.44 11.02
N LEU A 80 2.87 1.31 10.13
CA LEU A 80 3.07 0.11 9.32
C LEU A 80 4.26 -0.75 9.79
N ALA A 81 4.79 -0.49 10.98
CA ALA A 81 5.96 -1.19 11.50
C ALA A 81 5.75 -2.70 11.66
N GLU A 82 4.49 -3.15 11.84
CA GLU A 82 4.19 -4.57 11.96
C GLU A 82 4.55 -5.37 10.70
N PHE A 83 4.67 -4.70 9.55
CA PHE A 83 5.01 -5.35 8.27
C PHE A 83 6.51 -5.37 8.01
N GLY A 84 7.33 -4.90 8.96
CA GLY A 84 8.77 -4.95 8.86
C GLY A 84 9.39 -3.60 8.48
N GLU A 85 10.65 -3.43 8.86
CA GLU A 85 11.40 -2.21 8.56
C GLU A 85 11.77 -2.11 7.07
N ASP A 86 11.74 -3.24 6.37
CA ASP A 86 12.07 -3.31 4.94
C ASP A 86 10.91 -2.90 4.04
N LEU A 87 9.73 -2.65 4.60
CA LEU A 87 8.57 -2.26 3.81
C LEU A 87 8.85 -0.95 3.07
N VAL A 88 8.66 -0.98 1.76
CA VAL A 88 8.85 0.20 0.92
C VAL A 88 7.56 1.02 0.96
N ILE A 89 7.67 2.28 1.36
CA ILE A 89 6.57 3.23 1.42
C ILE A 89 6.95 4.42 0.55
N ILE A 90 6.19 4.65 -0.51
CA ILE A 90 6.47 5.70 -1.50
C ILE A 90 5.40 6.78 -1.41
N PRO A 91 5.74 8.01 -0.97
CA PRO A 91 4.82 9.14 -1.08
C PRO A 91 4.49 9.39 -2.55
N PHE A 92 3.21 9.54 -2.87
CA PHE A 92 2.73 9.58 -4.24
C PHE A 92 1.70 10.68 -4.44
N SER A 93 1.79 11.37 -5.58
CA SER A 93 0.80 12.34 -6.00
C SER A 93 0.51 12.16 -7.49
N SER A 94 -0.70 11.76 -7.83
CA SER A 94 -1.10 11.64 -9.24
C SER A 94 -1.19 13.00 -9.93
N GLU A 95 -1.52 14.05 -9.18
CA GLU A 95 -1.65 15.40 -9.74
C GLU A 95 -0.29 16.01 -10.08
N LYS A 96 0.72 15.81 -9.22
CA LYS A 96 2.05 16.40 -9.41
C LYS A 96 3.09 15.44 -9.97
N GLY A 97 2.75 14.16 -10.07
CA GLY A 97 3.66 13.14 -10.54
C GLY A 97 4.71 12.70 -9.53
N ASP A 98 4.62 13.15 -8.28
CA ASP A 98 5.56 12.75 -7.24
C ASP A 98 5.44 11.26 -6.96
N GLY A 99 6.57 10.57 -6.86
CA GLY A 99 6.61 9.15 -6.56
C GLY A 99 6.41 8.24 -7.77
N VAL A 100 6.06 8.78 -8.95
CA VAL A 100 5.83 7.97 -10.15
C VAL A 100 7.08 7.21 -10.55
N ASP A 101 8.23 7.89 -10.59
CA ASP A 101 9.48 7.25 -10.98
C ASP A 101 9.92 6.20 -9.97
N ALA A 102 9.78 6.49 -8.67
CA ALA A 102 10.10 5.53 -7.62
C ALA A 102 9.24 4.28 -7.73
N LEU A 103 7.95 4.46 -7.98
CA LEU A 103 7.01 3.35 -8.16
C LEU A 103 7.36 2.52 -9.38
N LYS A 104 7.67 3.18 -10.51
CA LYS A 104 8.11 2.50 -11.73
C LYS A 104 9.35 1.66 -11.50
N GLN A 105 10.34 2.19 -10.77
CA GLN A 105 11.56 1.47 -10.46
C GLN A 105 11.28 0.19 -9.68
N GLN A 106 10.35 0.25 -8.71
CA GLN A 106 9.97 -0.93 -7.93
C GLN A 106 9.30 -1.99 -8.80
N ILE A 107 8.43 -1.56 -9.71
CA ILE A 107 7.74 -2.48 -10.62
C ILE A 107 8.73 -3.10 -11.60
N GLU A 108 9.62 -2.31 -12.18
CA GLU A 108 10.61 -2.79 -13.13
C GLU A 108 11.60 -3.76 -12.49
N ALA A 109 11.92 -3.58 -11.22
CA ALA A 109 12.86 -4.45 -10.52
C ALA A 109 12.37 -5.90 -10.38
N VAL A 110 11.06 -6.14 -10.49
CA VAL A 110 10.47 -7.48 -10.34
C VAL A 110 9.95 -8.07 -11.66
N LEU A 111 10.06 -7.34 -12.73
CA LEU A 111 9.62 -7.82 -14.06
C LEU A 111 10.64 -8.73 -14.74
#